data_2da5b8e1cb7b531fdbb672471adc4d2d
#
_entry.id   2da5b8e1cb7b531fdbb672471adc4d2d
#
_cell.length_a   1.000
_cell.length_b   1.000
_cell.length_c   1.000
_cell.angle_alpha   90.00
_cell.angle_beta   90.00
_cell.angle_gamma   90.00
#
_symmetry.space_group_name_H-M   'P 1'
#
loop_
_entity.id
_entity.type
_entity.pdbx_description
1 polymer ?
#
loop_
_entity_poly.entity_id
_entity_poly.type
_entity_poly.pdbx_seq_one_letter_code
_entity_poly.pdbx_strand_id
1 'polypeptide(L)'
;MEKVIFKKEVLDYFDELVYVLFEKDYFSYIENAKRYVGEIIDFITVEIANFPHKTSPSNLKYLGKNYIFYKSNNRTTWFIFFEKQNDKYLITSIINNHCKEVNDL
;
A
#
# COMPACT_ATOMS: atom_id res chain seq x y z
N MET A 1 10.17 -16.86 11.36
CA MET A 1 9.60 -15.51 11.56
C MET A 1 9.50 -14.79 10.23
N GLU A 2 8.34 -14.24 9.92
CA GLU A 2 8.13 -13.57 8.66
C GLU A 2 8.65 -12.14 8.70
N LYS A 3 9.22 -11.72 7.58
CA LYS A 3 9.78 -10.37 7.43
C LYS A 3 9.03 -9.60 6.36
N VAL A 4 8.77 -8.33 6.62
CA VAL A 4 8.19 -7.41 5.64
C VAL A 4 9.27 -6.40 5.27
N ILE A 5 9.58 -6.34 3.97
CA ILE A 5 10.61 -5.46 3.43
C ILE A 5 9.95 -4.54 2.41
N PHE A 6 10.18 -3.24 2.55
CA PHE A 6 9.62 -2.26 1.62
C PHE A 6 10.69 -1.85 0.61
N LYS A 7 10.34 -1.85 -0.67
CA LYS A 7 11.20 -1.25 -1.68
C LYS A 7 11.40 0.22 -1.36
N LYS A 8 12.58 0.75 -1.69
CA LYS A 8 12.87 2.17 -1.43
C LYS A 8 11.84 3.09 -2.07
N GLU A 9 11.42 2.79 -3.29
CA GLU A 9 10.43 3.59 -4.00
C GLU A 9 9.09 3.65 -3.26
N VAL A 10 8.72 2.57 -2.59
CA VAL A 10 7.49 2.52 -1.79
C VAL A 10 7.62 3.39 -0.55
N LEU A 11 8.77 3.32 0.13
CA LEU A 11 9.04 4.18 1.29
C LEU A 11 9.04 5.64 0.89
N ASP A 12 9.68 5.98 -0.22
CA ASP A 12 9.71 7.35 -0.75
C ASP A 12 8.28 7.83 -1.06
N TYR A 13 7.46 6.95 -1.61
CA TYR A 13 6.06 7.28 -1.89
C TYR A 13 5.29 7.61 -0.61
N PHE A 14 5.49 6.83 0.46
CA PHE A 14 4.83 7.11 1.74
C PHE A 14 5.25 8.46 2.31
N ASP A 15 6.54 8.79 2.21
CA ASP A 15 7.04 10.08 2.67
C ASP A 15 6.39 11.23 1.89
N GLU A 16 6.30 11.08 0.58
CA GLU A 16 5.67 12.08 -0.28
C GLU A 16 4.17 12.19 -0.01
N LEU A 17 3.52 11.06 0.23
CA LEU A 17 2.07 11.01 0.44
C LEU A 17 1.64 11.88 1.62
N VAL A 18 2.43 11.91 2.70
CA VAL A 18 2.14 12.75 3.86
C VAL A 18 1.98 14.21 3.42
N TYR A 19 2.92 14.71 2.64
CA TYR A 19 2.90 16.10 2.21
C TYR A 19 1.82 16.37 1.18
N VAL A 20 1.59 15.45 0.25
CA VAL A 20 0.53 15.59 -0.75
C VAL A 20 -0.84 15.67 -0.08
N LEU A 21 -1.10 14.81 0.90
CA LEU A 21 -2.37 14.81 1.63
C LEU A 21 -2.56 16.10 2.41
N PHE A 22 -1.50 16.62 3.00
CA PHE A 22 -1.56 17.87 3.74
C PHE A 22 -1.72 19.07 2.81
N GLU A 23 -0.93 19.15 1.74
CA GLU A 23 -0.96 20.26 0.80
C GLU A 23 -2.28 20.37 0.04
N LYS A 24 -2.95 19.24 -0.20
CA LYS A 24 -4.24 19.24 -0.89
C LYS A 24 -5.42 19.35 0.06
N ASP A 25 -5.18 19.79 1.29
CA ASP A 25 -6.20 20.06 2.32
C ASP A 25 -7.04 18.84 2.70
N TYR A 26 -6.54 17.61 2.46
CA TYR A 26 -7.21 16.43 2.97
C TYR A 26 -7.13 16.34 4.49
N PHE A 27 -6.08 16.94 5.07
CA PHE A 27 -5.89 17.02 6.52
C PHE A 27 -5.47 18.43 6.89
N SER A 28 -6.09 18.95 7.94
CA SER A 28 -5.78 20.31 8.44
C SER A 28 -4.44 20.38 9.14
N TYR A 29 -3.97 19.25 9.67
CA TYR A 29 -2.70 19.17 10.40
C TYR A 29 -1.84 18.06 9.81
N ILE A 30 -0.54 18.34 9.66
CA ILE A 30 0.39 17.37 9.09
C ILE A 30 0.48 16.09 9.94
N GLU A 31 0.31 16.21 11.26
CA GLU A 31 0.32 15.06 12.16
C GLU A 31 -0.79 14.06 11.81
N ASN A 32 -1.94 14.55 11.37
CA ASN A 32 -3.05 13.67 10.96
C ASN A 32 -2.72 12.95 9.65
N ALA A 33 -2.05 13.62 8.73
CA ALA A 33 -1.58 12.99 7.51
C ALA A 33 -0.54 11.91 7.81
N LYS A 34 0.38 12.18 8.73
CA LYS A 34 1.38 11.20 9.17
C LYS A 34 0.72 9.97 9.81
N ARG A 35 -0.29 10.20 10.64
CA ARG A 35 -1.04 9.11 11.29
C ARG A 35 -1.75 8.26 10.24
N TYR A 36 -2.39 8.88 9.27
CA TYR A 36 -3.08 8.19 8.19
C TYR A 36 -2.14 7.26 7.43
N VAL A 37 -0.98 7.76 7.01
CA VAL A 37 0.02 6.96 6.30
C VAL A 37 0.59 5.88 7.22
N GLY A 38 0.82 6.20 8.49
CA GLY A 38 1.29 5.23 9.48
C GLY A 38 0.32 4.05 9.64
N GLU A 39 -0.99 4.31 9.59
CA GLU A 39 -1.99 3.25 9.67
C GLU A 39 -1.94 2.32 8.47
N ILE A 40 -1.64 2.83 7.27
CA ILE A 40 -1.45 1.99 6.09
C ILE A 40 -0.25 1.07 6.30
N ILE A 41 0.87 1.62 6.76
CA ILE A 41 2.10 0.87 7.00
C ILE A 41 1.86 -0.20 8.07
N ASP A 42 1.17 0.16 9.15
CA ASP A 42 0.85 -0.78 10.23
C ASP A 42 -0.02 -1.93 9.72
N PHE A 43 -1.01 -1.63 8.90
CA PHE A 43 -1.85 -2.68 8.29
C PHE A 43 -0.97 -3.66 7.51
N ILE A 44 -0.06 -3.15 6.69
CA ILE A 44 0.81 -4.00 5.87
C ILE A 44 1.65 -4.89 6.76
N THR A 45 2.33 -4.32 7.75
CA THR A 45 3.27 -5.08 8.59
C THR A 45 2.58 -6.09 9.47
N VAL A 46 1.38 -5.79 9.96
CA VAL A 46 0.66 -6.67 10.90
C VAL A 46 -0.15 -7.72 10.16
N GLU A 47 -0.79 -7.34 9.05
CA GLU A 47 -1.82 -8.18 8.44
C GLU A 47 -1.37 -8.95 7.19
N ILE A 48 -0.21 -8.62 6.60
CA ILE A 48 0.16 -9.23 5.32
C ILE A 48 0.24 -10.75 5.37
N ALA A 49 0.65 -11.32 6.49
CA ALA A 49 0.77 -12.76 6.65
C ALA A 49 -0.61 -13.46 6.74
N ASN A 50 -1.62 -12.76 7.23
CA ASN A 50 -2.94 -13.33 7.55
C ASN A 50 -4.05 -12.88 6.60
N PHE A 51 -3.86 -11.76 5.91
CA PHE A 51 -4.86 -11.23 4.99
C PHE A 51 -4.88 -12.09 3.72
N PRO A 52 -6.06 -12.36 3.14
CA PRO A 52 -6.12 -13.16 1.92
C PRO A 52 -5.32 -12.52 0.78
N HIS A 53 -4.36 -13.28 0.26
CA HIS A 53 -3.55 -12.84 -0.87
C HIS A 53 -4.28 -13.07 -2.17
N LYS A 54 -4.26 -12.08 -3.06
CA LYS A 54 -4.84 -12.19 -4.38
C LYS A 54 -3.74 -12.19 -5.43
N THR A 55 -3.96 -12.92 -6.51
CA THR A 55 -3.01 -12.97 -7.63
C THR A 55 -3.26 -11.76 -8.52
N SER A 56 -2.21 -11.05 -8.87
CA SER A 56 -2.30 -9.88 -9.74
C SER A 56 -2.70 -10.29 -11.16
N PRO A 57 -3.54 -9.49 -11.85
CA PRO A 57 -3.81 -9.70 -13.27
C PRO A 57 -2.51 -9.63 -14.08
N SER A 58 -2.52 -10.29 -15.25
CA SER A 58 -1.31 -10.37 -16.09
C SER A 58 -0.70 -9.02 -16.41
N ASN A 59 -1.55 -8.02 -16.69
CA ASN A 59 -1.10 -6.69 -17.07
C ASN A 59 -0.62 -5.84 -15.88
N LEU A 60 -0.82 -6.31 -14.65
CA LEU A 60 -0.37 -5.62 -13.45
C LEU A 60 0.72 -6.37 -12.69
N LYS A 61 1.22 -7.48 -13.24
CA LYS A 61 2.28 -8.24 -12.57
C LYS A 61 3.58 -7.46 -12.44
N TYR A 62 3.76 -6.42 -13.25
CA TYR A 62 4.92 -5.54 -13.11
C TYR A 62 4.91 -4.76 -11.80
N LEU A 63 3.75 -4.62 -11.17
CA LEU A 63 3.63 -3.99 -9.85
C LEU A 63 3.97 -4.97 -8.72
N GLY A 64 3.70 -6.25 -8.93
CA GLY A 64 3.96 -7.32 -7.99
C GLY A 64 3.07 -8.50 -8.34
N LYS A 65 3.51 -9.72 -8.05
CA LYS A 65 2.77 -10.93 -8.41
C LYS A 65 1.48 -11.10 -7.61
N ASN A 66 1.46 -10.59 -6.39
CA ASN A 66 0.32 -10.71 -5.49
C ASN A 66 -0.02 -9.35 -4.90
N TYR A 67 -1.23 -9.23 -4.39
CA TYR A 67 -1.61 -8.00 -3.69
C TYR A 67 -2.57 -8.31 -2.55
N ILE A 68 -2.61 -7.39 -1.60
CA ILE A 68 -3.64 -7.30 -0.57
C ILE A 68 -4.26 -5.90 -0.68
N PHE A 69 -5.38 -5.69 0.01
CA PHE A 69 -6.01 -4.38 -0.04
C PHE A 69 -6.42 -3.93 1.35
N TYR A 70 -6.45 -2.61 1.53
CA TYR A 70 -6.80 -1.96 2.78
C TYR A 70 -7.75 -0.81 2.51
N LYS A 71 -8.96 -0.91 3.05
CA LYS A 71 -9.95 0.15 2.92
C LYS A 71 -9.77 1.12 4.08
N SER A 72 -9.12 2.26 3.80
CA SER A 72 -8.81 3.25 4.83
C SER A 72 -10.03 4.06 5.25
N ASN A 73 -10.99 4.25 4.34
CA ASN A 73 -12.28 4.90 4.62
C ASN A 73 -13.28 4.51 3.52
N ASN A 74 -14.45 5.13 3.52
CA ASN A 74 -15.52 4.78 2.57
C ASN A 74 -15.18 5.11 1.12
N ARG A 75 -14.19 5.97 0.90
CA ARG A 75 -13.85 6.47 -0.44
C ARG A 75 -12.54 5.94 -0.97
N THR A 76 -11.67 5.44 -0.11
CA THR A 76 -10.31 5.09 -0.52
C THR A 76 -9.94 3.69 -0.08
N THR A 77 -9.54 2.88 -1.06
CA THR A 77 -8.98 1.56 -0.85
C THR A 77 -7.58 1.56 -1.43
N TRP A 78 -6.63 1.09 -0.63
CA TRP A 78 -5.22 0.96 -1.04
C TRP A 78 -4.97 -0.48 -1.45
N PHE A 79 -4.27 -0.65 -2.56
CA PHE A 79 -3.87 -1.96 -3.08
C PHE A 79 -2.36 -2.06 -2.96
N ILE A 80 -1.91 -3.02 -2.19
CA ILE A 80 -0.49 -3.21 -1.84
C ILE A 80 0.02 -4.44 -2.56
N PHE A 81 0.94 -4.24 -3.51
CA PHE A 81 1.51 -5.31 -4.30
C PHE A 81 2.80 -5.80 -3.67
N PHE A 82 3.02 -7.11 -3.75
CA PHE A 82 4.20 -7.70 -3.11
C PHE A 82 4.61 -8.99 -3.82
N GLU A 83 5.86 -9.37 -3.55
CA GLU A 83 6.42 -10.66 -3.91
C GLU A 83 6.69 -11.41 -2.62
N LYS A 84 6.29 -12.68 -2.58
CA LYS A 84 6.58 -13.53 -1.42
C LYS A 84 7.66 -14.53 -1.78
N GLN A 85 8.69 -14.63 -0.95
CA GLN A 85 9.75 -15.60 -1.11
C GLN A 85 10.09 -16.17 0.25
N ASN A 86 9.77 -17.44 0.46
CA ASN A 86 9.92 -18.12 1.77
C ASN A 86 9.11 -17.38 2.83
N ASP A 87 9.77 -16.85 3.86
CA ASP A 87 9.14 -16.11 4.94
C ASP A 87 9.26 -14.59 4.79
N LYS A 88 9.59 -14.12 3.58
CA LYS A 88 9.77 -12.70 3.31
C LYS A 88 8.70 -12.17 2.39
N TYR A 89 8.20 -10.99 2.71
CA TYR A 89 7.28 -10.23 1.86
C TYR A 89 7.98 -8.97 1.41
N LEU A 90 8.25 -8.87 0.11
CA LEU A 90 8.82 -7.66 -0.46
C LEU A 90 7.69 -6.82 -1.02
N ILE A 91 7.46 -5.66 -0.41
CA ILE A 91 6.42 -4.74 -0.88
C ILE A 91 6.99 -3.98 -2.07
N THR A 92 6.38 -4.19 -3.23
CA THR A 92 6.91 -3.71 -4.50
C THR A 92 6.20 -2.49 -5.05
N SER A 93 4.92 -2.32 -4.72
CA SER A 93 4.17 -1.18 -5.22
C SER A 93 2.91 -0.94 -4.39
N ILE A 94 2.39 0.28 -4.45
CA ILE A 94 1.13 0.64 -3.80
C ILE A 94 0.38 1.63 -4.70
N ILE A 95 -0.92 1.38 -4.89
CA ILE A 95 -1.82 2.27 -5.62
C ILE A 95 -3.14 2.34 -4.86
N ASN A 96 -3.96 3.32 -5.18
CA ASN A 96 -5.30 3.41 -4.60
C ASN A 96 -6.36 3.33 -5.68
N ASN A 97 -7.64 3.30 -5.28
CA ASN A 97 -8.76 3.14 -6.20
C ASN A 97 -9.00 4.34 -7.12
N HIS A 98 -8.22 5.41 -6.95
CA HIS A 98 -8.29 6.56 -7.86
C HIS A 98 -7.33 6.41 -9.03
N CYS A 99 -6.44 5.42 -9.01
CA CYS A 99 -5.56 5.09 -10.13
C CYS A 99 -6.31 4.23 -11.15
N LYS A 100 -6.09 4.49 -12.43
CA LYS A 100 -6.80 3.75 -13.47
C LYS A 100 -6.45 2.27 -13.52
N GLU A 101 -5.27 1.89 -13.05
CA GLU A 101 -4.83 0.49 -12.98
C GLU A 101 -5.79 -0.38 -12.17
N VAL A 102 -6.51 0.22 -11.22
CA VAL A 102 -7.45 -0.50 -10.35
C VAL A 102 -8.63 -1.05 -11.14
N ASN A 103 -8.93 -0.50 -12.30
CA ASN A 103 -10.02 -1.00 -13.15
C ASN A 103 -9.79 -2.47 -13.57
N ASP A 104 -8.55 -2.95 -13.51
CA ASP A 104 -8.18 -4.31 -13.87
C ASP A 104 -8.19 -5.27 -12.66
N LEU A 105 -8.46 -4.78 -11.47
CA LEU A 105 -8.46 -5.58 -10.25
C LEU A 105 -9.81 -6.19 -9.88
#